data_c7f94ad745501f98d089b64130939555
#
_entry.id   c7f94ad745501f98d089b64130939555
#
_cell.length_a   1.000
_cell.length_b   1.000
_cell.length_c   1.000
_cell.angle_alpha   90.00
_cell.angle_beta   90.00
_cell.angle_gamma   90.00
#
_symmetry.space_group_name_H-M   'P 1'
#
loop_
_entity.id
_entity.type
_entity.pdbx_description
1 polymer ?
#
loop_
_entity_poly.entity_id
_entity_poly.type
_entity_poly.pdbx_seq_one_letter_code
_entity_poly.pdbx_strand_id
1 'polypeptide(L)'
;MEVLYGKSKDFSTMKVLTTLTDVSINEWEVSINDFNVEEAGDYYFSFHVISEKNRAGFWLDNIAIDEGGFQGTPDITLENLVLPASDCNLGTAPIGVTVKNIGTGAINGFSLYYEIDDANKITQDFTDKIAVGGSLDVTFTTPADFSGIDQAYNVKVVANCDNQTVTSNDTVKGRVVNLSPTKVPFESSFKKAIDVLNWNPVTANGWEWNSQSGCYKANTTSTLSSRCIYMEPGEYRIIFSYNAGDELLIGGLKYDYFYIAFGKSGSDMATWTKIKEFKENTQNTVTKKEVQFTVAEEGNYVICFTSTELAYLEIHDIAVSKIADHDVKVESITPKIQLPRIVPQYHINTAHQFTVSIVNNGKQVENDIKLEIKGNNEVLATTTIPTLAVGEVKEETMDVNLVNAVSNEDEAFSFMALASISKDDYPEDNALGIATMVSD
;
A
#
# COMPACT_ATOMS: atom_id res chain seq x y z
N MET A 1 47.04 6.52 -9.94
CA MET A 1 47.56 6.87 -11.29
C MET A 1 48.15 8.27 -11.22
N GLU A 2 49.29 8.47 -11.90
CA GLU A 2 49.84 9.83 -12.06
C GLU A 2 49.67 10.28 -13.50
N VAL A 3 49.32 11.54 -13.68
CA VAL A 3 49.31 12.24 -14.97
C VAL A 3 50.53 13.14 -15.00
N LEU A 4 51.36 12.97 -16.01
CA LEU A 4 52.61 13.72 -16.16
C LEU A 4 52.62 14.49 -17.49
N TYR A 5 53.36 15.59 -17.55
CA TYR A 5 53.58 16.31 -18.78
C TYR A 5 55.02 16.82 -18.88
N GLY A 6 55.51 17.00 -20.09
CA GLY A 6 56.88 17.50 -20.32
C GLY A 6 57.23 17.61 -21.79
N LYS A 7 58.43 18.16 -22.09
CA LYS A 7 58.92 18.34 -23.46
C LYS A 7 59.63 17.08 -24.03
N SER A 8 59.69 16.01 -23.27
CA SER A 8 60.35 14.74 -23.67
C SER A 8 59.36 13.59 -23.45
N LYS A 9 59.51 12.53 -24.26
CA LYS A 9 58.82 11.25 -24.06
C LYS A 9 59.33 10.41 -22.90
N ASP A 10 60.49 10.85 -22.36
CA ASP A 10 61.05 10.19 -21.17
C ASP A 10 60.29 10.64 -19.92
N PHE A 11 59.44 9.76 -19.43
CA PHE A 11 58.56 10.07 -18.29
C PHE A 11 59.36 10.43 -17.01
N SER A 12 60.61 10.00 -16.88
CA SER A 12 61.46 10.34 -15.73
C SER A 12 61.80 11.83 -15.66
N THR A 13 61.67 12.52 -16.79
CA THR A 13 61.92 13.99 -16.91
C THR A 13 60.63 14.80 -16.89
N MET A 14 59.48 14.17 -16.88
CA MET A 14 58.19 14.85 -16.87
C MET A 14 57.82 15.37 -15.47
N LYS A 15 57.07 16.47 -15.42
CA LYS A 15 56.48 16.99 -14.19
C LYS A 15 55.19 16.25 -13.93
N VAL A 16 54.92 15.89 -12.66
CA VAL A 16 53.62 15.38 -12.26
C VAL A 16 52.59 16.49 -12.28
N LEU A 17 51.57 16.34 -13.06
CA LEU A 17 50.43 17.21 -13.12
C LEU A 17 49.47 16.95 -11.98
N THR A 18 49.10 15.69 -11.81
CA THR A 18 48.21 15.25 -10.73
C THR A 18 48.46 13.80 -10.39
N THR A 19 48.09 13.41 -9.16
CA THR A 19 48.07 12.05 -8.70
C THR A 19 46.64 11.68 -8.29
N LEU A 20 46.05 10.72 -8.97
CA LEU A 20 44.73 10.18 -8.66
C LEU A 20 44.92 8.92 -7.78
N THR A 21 44.43 9.02 -6.54
CA THR A 21 44.35 7.95 -5.57
C THR A 21 42.92 7.46 -5.50
N ASP A 22 42.71 6.20 -5.13
CA ASP A 22 41.38 5.64 -4.87
C ASP A 22 40.40 5.70 -6.06
N VAL A 23 40.91 5.51 -7.28
CA VAL A 23 40.06 5.47 -8.48
C VAL A 23 39.08 4.31 -8.36
N SER A 24 37.77 4.60 -8.37
CA SER A 24 36.70 3.61 -8.25
C SER A 24 36.65 2.66 -9.45
N ILE A 25 36.34 1.39 -9.19
CA ILE A 25 36.29 0.34 -10.22
C ILE A 25 34.96 0.25 -10.96
N ASN A 26 33.93 1.00 -10.57
CA ASN A 26 32.58 0.80 -11.09
C ASN A 26 31.95 2.02 -11.77
N GLU A 27 32.60 3.18 -11.72
CA GLU A 27 32.06 4.42 -12.27
C GLU A 27 33.13 5.20 -13.02
N TRP A 28 32.71 5.94 -14.05
CA TRP A 28 33.57 6.88 -14.74
C TRP A 28 33.77 8.13 -13.90
N GLU A 29 35.03 8.45 -13.62
CA GLU A 29 35.43 9.69 -12.92
C GLU A 29 36.04 10.66 -13.90
N VAL A 30 35.65 11.94 -13.80
CA VAL A 30 36.24 13.05 -14.58
C VAL A 30 37.29 13.76 -13.74
N SER A 31 38.51 13.82 -14.25
CA SER A 31 39.59 14.61 -13.64
C SER A 31 39.96 15.81 -14.53
N ILE A 32 39.80 17.02 -13.99
CA ILE A 32 40.14 18.26 -14.67
C ILE A 32 41.32 18.90 -13.92
N ASN A 33 42.39 19.17 -14.64
CA ASN A 33 43.63 19.72 -14.05
C ASN A 33 44.19 20.83 -14.92
N ASP A 34 44.40 21.99 -14.35
CA ASP A 34 45.05 23.13 -15.01
C ASP A 34 46.55 23.01 -14.92
N PHE A 35 47.24 23.41 -15.98
CA PHE A 35 48.68 23.47 -16.00
C PHE A 35 49.15 24.66 -16.83
N ASN A 36 50.34 25.18 -16.51
CA ASN A 36 50.96 26.29 -17.23
C ASN A 36 52.09 25.81 -18.12
N VAL A 37 52.11 26.29 -19.34
CA VAL A 37 53.18 26.12 -20.31
C VAL A 37 54.03 27.38 -20.32
N GLU A 38 55.27 27.29 -19.82
CA GLU A 38 56.17 28.44 -19.70
C GLU A 38 56.86 28.80 -21.02
N GLU A 39 57.00 27.82 -21.93
CA GLU A 39 57.66 28.02 -23.21
C GLU A 39 56.90 27.32 -24.33
N ALA A 40 56.80 27.92 -25.49
CA ALA A 40 56.25 27.29 -26.67
C ALA A 40 57.02 26.06 -27.10
N GLY A 41 56.31 25.04 -27.60
CA GLY A 41 56.89 23.81 -28.10
C GLY A 41 55.96 22.61 -28.02
N ASP A 42 56.47 21.44 -28.42
CA ASP A 42 55.74 20.20 -28.33
C ASP A 42 55.77 19.65 -26.89
N TYR A 43 54.63 19.26 -26.37
CA TYR A 43 54.50 18.65 -25.05
C TYR A 43 53.92 17.28 -25.18
N TYR A 44 54.36 16.39 -24.31
CA TYR A 44 53.91 15.03 -24.19
C TYR A 44 53.20 14.83 -22.84
N PHE A 45 52.11 14.09 -22.85
CA PHE A 45 51.40 13.67 -21.65
C PHE A 45 51.58 12.18 -21.44
N SER A 46 51.77 11.78 -20.20
CA SER A 46 51.94 10.40 -19.82
C SER A 46 51.00 10.05 -18.69
N PHE A 47 50.34 8.92 -18.81
CA PHE A 47 49.47 8.34 -17.79
C PHE A 47 50.20 7.15 -17.17
N HIS A 48 50.74 7.32 -15.98
CA HIS A 48 51.49 6.34 -15.25
C HIS A 48 50.60 5.60 -14.25
N VAL A 49 50.22 4.39 -14.57
CA VAL A 49 49.37 3.57 -13.69
C VAL A 49 50.24 2.88 -12.65
N ILE A 50 50.02 3.19 -11.38
CA ILE A 50 50.70 2.58 -10.24
C ILE A 50 49.68 1.67 -9.57
N SER A 51 49.79 0.36 -9.72
CA SER A 51 48.87 -0.60 -9.11
C SER A 51 49.63 -1.76 -8.48
N GLU A 52 49.02 -2.40 -7.48
CA GLU A 52 49.53 -3.65 -6.95
C GLU A 52 49.36 -4.81 -7.95
N LYS A 53 50.16 -5.85 -7.78
CA LYS A 53 50.07 -7.05 -8.60
C LYS A 53 48.69 -7.67 -8.55
N ASN A 54 48.15 -8.08 -9.70
CA ASN A 54 46.86 -8.76 -9.87
C ASN A 54 45.61 -7.89 -9.66
N ARG A 55 45.70 -6.60 -9.91
CA ARG A 55 44.52 -5.72 -10.01
C ARG A 55 43.91 -5.78 -11.41
N ALA A 56 42.59 -5.52 -11.49
CA ALA A 56 41.85 -5.43 -12.75
C ALA A 56 42.34 -4.25 -13.59
N GLY A 57 42.01 -4.24 -14.87
CA GLY A 57 42.41 -3.20 -15.82
C GLY A 57 41.96 -1.80 -15.43
N PHE A 58 42.72 -0.84 -15.91
CA PHE A 58 42.38 0.58 -15.84
C PHE A 58 41.90 1.04 -17.23
N TRP A 59 40.86 1.83 -17.26
CA TRP A 59 40.27 2.37 -18.49
C TRP A 59 40.42 3.88 -18.50
N LEU A 60 40.85 4.42 -19.63
CA LEU A 60 41.02 5.85 -19.85
C LEU A 60 40.24 6.22 -21.13
N ASP A 61 39.39 7.23 -21.06
CA ASP A 61 38.59 7.69 -22.19
C ASP A 61 38.48 9.20 -22.20
N ASN A 62 38.13 9.77 -23.34
CA ASN A 62 37.85 11.21 -23.53
C ASN A 62 38.93 12.18 -23.00
N ILE A 63 40.17 12.00 -23.45
CA ILE A 63 41.25 12.92 -23.10
C ILE A 63 41.12 14.18 -23.96
N ALA A 64 41.01 15.35 -23.31
CA ALA A 64 41.00 16.64 -23.95
C ALA A 64 42.08 17.55 -23.34
N ILE A 65 42.74 18.36 -24.18
CA ILE A 65 43.69 19.38 -23.78
C ILE A 65 43.29 20.67 -24.51
N ASP A 66 42.99 21.72 -23.76
CA ASP A 66 42.47 22.97 -24.30
C ASP A 66 43.23 24.18 -23.72
N GLU A 67 43.30 25.27 -24.47
CA GLU A 67 43.88 26.54 -24.03
C GLU A 67 42.80 27.41 -23.40
N GLY A 68 42.98 27.82 -22.15
CA GLY A 68 42.05 28.72 -21.45
C GLY A 68 41.06 28.02 -20.48
N GLY A 69 41.31 26.74 -20.17
CA GLY A 69 40.50 25.93 -19.27
C GLY A 69 39.46 25.09 -20.02
N PHE A 70 39.38 23.83 -19.64
CA PHE A 70 38.40 22.91 -20.18
C PHE A 70 36.99 23.37 -19.84
N GLN A 71 36.25 23.74 -20.88
CA GLN A 71 34.86 24.17 -20.73
C GLN A 71 33.87 23.02 -20.81
N GLY A 72 34.24 21.84 -20.54
CA GLY A 72 33.42 20.61 -20.61
C GLY A 72 31.93 20.82 -20.94
N THR A 73 31.28 19.79 -21.39
CA THR A 73 29.86 19.83 -21.71
C THR A 73 29.04 19.46 -20.46
N PRO A 74 28.11 20.31 -20.02
CA PRO A 74 27.19 19.93 -18.94
C PRO A 74 26.28 18.79 -19.40
N ASP A 75 25.90 17.96 -18.47
CA ASP A 75 24.88 16.91 -18.68
C ASP A 75 24.13 16.73 -17.38
N ILE A 76 22.84 17.01 -17.44
CA ILE A 76 21.92 16.95 -16.29
C ILE A 76 21.23 15.60 -16.24
N THR A 77 21.12 15.00 -15.06
CA THR A 77 20.27 13.85 -14.84
C THR A 77 19.41 14.05 -13.60
N LEU A 78 18.27 13.39 -13.55
CA LEU A 78 17.35 13.44 -12.43
C LEU A 78 17.33 12.10 -11.67
N GLU A 79 17.42 12.19 -10.34
CA GLU A 79 17.39 11.07 -9.42
C GLU A 79 16.38 11.37 -8.29
N ASN A 80 16.00 10.37 -7.49
CA ASN A 80 15.26 10.53 -6.23
C ASN A 80 14.01 11.43 -6.32
N LEU A 81 13.08 11.09 -7.22
CA LEU A 81 11.80 11.80 -7.30
C LEU A 81 11.03 11.66 -5.98
N VAL A 82 10.76 12.78 -5.32
CA VAL A 82 9.99 12.85 -4.08
C VAL A 82 8.56 13.28 -4.39
N LEU A 83 7.63 12.38 -4.16
CA LEU A 83 6.20 12.57 -4.31
C LEU A 83 5.50 12.26 -2.98
N PRO A 84 4.27 12.76 -2.76
CA PRO A 84 3.46 12.28 -1.65
C PRO A 84 3.19 10.79 -1.82
N ALA A 85 3.13 10.06 -0.72
CA ALA A 85 2.68 8.67 -0.74
C ALA A 85 1.23 8.61 -1.25
N SER A 86 0.90 7.57 -2.02
CA SER A 86 -0.49 7.31 -2.38
C SER A 86 -1.31 7.07 -1.11
N ASP A 87 -2.42 7.78 -0.97
CA ASP A 87 -3.24 7.79 0.24
C ASP A 87 -4.66 8.27 -0.08
N CYS A 88 -5.47 8.53 0.93
CA CYS A 88 -6.80 9.09 0.78
C CYS A 88 -6.84 10.58 1.14
N ASN A 89 -7.73 11.28 0.45
CA ASN A 89 -7.93 12.72 0.66
C ASN A 89 -6.64 13.54 0.50
N LEU A 90 -5.82 13.17 -0.47
CA LEU A 90 -4.68 13.99 -0.85
C LEU A 90 -5.17 15.36 -1.32
N GLY A 91 -4.43 16.38 -0.98
CA GLY A 91 -4.61 17.74 -1.46
C GLY A 91 -3.45 18.14 -2.37
N THR A 92 -3.02 19.38 -2.26
CA THR A 92 -1.80 19.86 -2.90
C THR A 92 -0.56 19.40 -2.13
N ALA A 93 0.46 18.95 -2.86
CA ALA A 93 1.73 18.54 -2.27
C ALA A 93 2.92 18.99 -3.11
N PRO A 94 4.08 19.28 -2.49
CA PRO A 94 5.29 19.63 -3.21
C PRO A 94 5.83 18.41 -3.98
N ILE A 95 6.50 18.68 -5.11
CA ILE A 95 7.30 17.71 -5.85
C ILE A 95 8.77 18.07 -5.65
N GLY A 96 9.57 17.09 -5.25
CA GLY A 96 11.01 17.24 -5.09
C GLY A 96 11.77 16.30 -6.01
N VAL A 97 13.02 16.65 -6.34
CA VAL A 97 13.91 15.81 -7.15
C VAL A 97 15.36 16.15 -6.86
N THR A 98 16.24 15.16 -6.96
CA THR A 98 17.69 15.37 -6.96
C THR A 98 18.16 15.62 -8.39
N VAL A 99 18.78 16.76 -8.61
CA VAL A 99 19.44 17.14 -9.86
C VAL A 99 20.92 16.83 -9.74
N LYS A 100 21.49 16.09 -10.70
CA LYS A 100 22.91 15.71 -10.68
C LYS A 100 23.58 16.08 -12.00
N ASN A 101 24.80 16.57 -11.92
CA ASN A 101 25.65 16.85 -13.08
C ASN A 101 26.55 15.63 -13.36
N ILE A 102 26.27 14.91 -14.44
CA ILE A 102 27.09 13.79 -14.91
C ILE A 102 27.96 14.14 -16.12
N GLY A 103 27.93 15.42 -16.52
CA GLY A 103 28.73 15.95 -17.61
C GLY A 103 30.17 16.19 -17.25
N THR A 104 30.91 16.72 -18.20
CA THR A 104 32.33 17.11 -18.06
C THR A 104 32.50 18.62 -17.81
N GLY A 105 31.41 19.41 -17.91
CA GLY A 105 31.34 20.85 -17.64
C GLY A 105 30.40 21.16 -16.49
N ALA A 106 30.61 22.27 -15.81
CA ALA A 106 29.71 22.73 -14.76
C ALA A 106 28.38 23.20 -15.34
N ILE A 107 27.28 22.89 -14.64
CA ILE A 107 25.96 23.45 -14.91
C ILE A 107 25.93 24.85 -14.23
N ASN A 108 25.60 25.92 -14.99
CA ASN A 108 25.49 27.29 -14.51
C ASN A 108 24.02 27.75 -14.65
N GLY A 109 23.13 27.15 -13.88
CA GLY A 109 21.70 27.34 -13.98
C GLY A 109 21.01 26.29 -14.86
N PHE A 110 19.78 25.96 -14.52
CA PHE A 110 18.96 24.96 -15.21
C PHE A 110 17.48 25.28 -15.01
N SER A 111 16.63 24.67 -15.82
CA SER A 111 15.20 24.73 -15.64
C SER A 111 14.65 23.32 -15.41
N LEU A 112 13.65 23.24 -14.56
CA LEU A 112 12.85 22.04 -14.38
C LEU A 112 11.40 22.33 -14.73
N TYR A 113 10.70 21.35 -15.26
CA TYR A 113 9.25 21.40 -15.26
C TYR A 113 8.69 20.07 -14.79
N TYR A 114 7.51 20.12 -14.16
CA TYR A 114 6.71 18.94 -13.98
C TYR A 114 5.41 19.05 -14.77
N GLU A 115 4.87 17.89 -15.13
CA GLU A 115 3.52 17.74 -15.69
C GLU A 115 2.85 16.52 -15.08
N ILE A 116 1.52 16.60 -14.95
CA ILE A 116 0.66 15.52 -14.45
C ILE A 116 -0.22 15.09 -15.60
N ASP A 117 -0.24 13.77 -15.90
CA ASP A 117 -1.05 13.16 -16.96
C ASP A 117 -0.90 13.86 -18.31
N ASP A 118 0.35 14.26 -18.64
CA ASP A 118 0.72 14.99 -19.84
C ASP A 118 -0.03 16.35 -20.03
N ALA A 119 -0.57 16.89 -18.93
CA ALA A 119 -1.27 18.18 -18.92
C ALA A 119 -0.30 19.38 -18.77
N ASN A 120 -0.80 20.52 -18.37
CA ASN A 120 -0.07 21.77 -18.25
C ASN A 120 1.27 21.63 -17.52
N LYS A 121 2.33 22.14 -18.14
CA LYS A 121 3.68 22.18 -17.58
C LYS A 121 3.80 23.30 -16.56
N ILE A 122 4.34 22.99 -15.40
CA ILE A 122 4.74 23.97 -14.38
C ILE A 122 6.26 24.03 -14.40
N THR A 123 6.78 25.13 -14.89
CA THR A 123 8.23 25.35 -15.08
C THR A 123 8.78 26.23 -13.96
N GLN A 124 9.99 25.92 -13.51
CA GLN A 124 10.75 26.69 -12.54
C GLN A 124 12.22 26.75 -12.95
N ASP A 125 12.79 27.95 -12.93
CA ASP A 125 14.20 28.20 -13.23
C ASP A 125 15.02 28.24 -11.95
N PHE A 126 16.24 27.70 -12.02
CA PHE A 126 17.21 27.65 -10.95
C PHE A 126 18.53 28.32 -11.43
N THR A 127 19.10 29.17 -10.60
CA THR A 127 20.38 29.88 -10.88
C THR A 127 21.56 29.20 -10.20
N ASP A 128 21.31 28.09 -9.53
CA ASP A 128 22.33 27.34 -8.80
C ASP A 128 23.36 26.73 -9.74
N LYS A 129 24.60 26.71 -9.26
CA LYS A 129 25.70 26.07 -9.97
C LYS A 129 25.95 24.70 -9.43
N ILE A 130 26.00 23.69 -10.33
CA ILE A 130 26.31 22.31 -9.98
C ILE A 130 27.65 21.95 -10.63
N ALA A 131 28.66 21.69 -9.79
CA ALA A 131 29.98 21.24 -10.25
C ALA A 131 29.88 19.86 -10.92
N VAL A 132 30.86 19.48 -11.69
CA VAL A 132 30.98 18.12 -12.27
C VAL A 132 30.93 17.10 -11.16
N GLY A 133 30.05 16.09 -11.30
CA GLY A 133 29.80 15.05 -10.32
C GLY A 133 28.98 15.50 -9.10
N GLY A 134 28.65 16.81 -9.00
CA GLY A 134 27.83 17.34 -7.91
C GLY A 134 26.33 17.08 -8.09
N SER A 135 25.57 17.16 -6.99
CA SER A 135 24.12 17.05 -6.97
C SER A 135 23.49 18.15 -6.11
N LEU A 136 22.21 18.43 -6.37
CA LEU A 136 21.39 19.40 -5.65
C LEU A 136 19.97 18.89 -5.51
N ASP A 137 19.47 18.85 -4.28
CA ASP A 137 18.07 18.55 -4.02
C ASP A 137 17.24 19.82 -4.18
N VAL A 138 16.22 19.74 -5.01
CA VAL A 138 15.32 20.86 -5.29
C VAL A 138 13.87 20.48 -5.08
N THR A 139 13.05 21.46 -4.72
CA THR A 139 11.61 21.31 -4.57
C THR A 139 10.90 22.41 -5.33
N PHE A 140 9.88 22.08 -6.09
CA PHE A 140 9.07 23.05 -6.79
C PHE A 140 8.32 23.95 -5.81
N THR A 141 8.36 25.26 -6.04
CA THR A 141 7.64 26.24 -5.22
C THR A 141 6.14 26.21 -5.46
N THR A 142 5.70 25.79 -6.65
CA THR A 142 4.29 25.57 -6.97
C THR A 142 3.98 24.11 -6.69
N PRO A 143 3.14 23.81 -5.67
CA PRO A 143 2.77 22.45 -5.37
C PRO A 143 1.85 21.89 -6.46
N ALA A 144 1.89 20.58 -6.61
CA ALA A 144 0.99 19.83 -7.50
C ALA A 144 -0.33 19.51 -6.79
N ASP A 145 -1.43 19.52 -7.55
CA ASP A 145 -2.76 19.19 -7.04
C ASP A 145 -3.08 17.71 -7.29
N PHE A 146 -3.26 16.96 -6.19
CA PHE A 146 -3.64 15.55 -6.17
C PHE A 146 -5.03 15.34 -5.55
N SER A 147 -5.89 16.37 -5.51
CA SER A 147 -7.14 16.37 -4.75
C SER A 147 -8.28 15.55 -5.39
N GLY A 148 -8.18 15.19 -6.67
CA GLY A 148 -9.21 14.36 -7.33
C GLY A 148 -9.30 12.98 -6.69
N ILE A 149 -10.49 12.63 -6.21
CA ILE A 149 -10.78 11.38 -5.49
C ILE A 149 -10.85 10.20 -6.46
N ASP A 150 -10.32 9.03 -6.03
CA ASP A 150 -10.22 7.79 -6.82
C ASP A 150 -9.49 7.98 -8.16
N GLN A 151 -8.52 8.90 -8.14
CA GLN A 151 -7.72 9.26 -9.30
C GLN A 151 -6.26 8.84 -9.13
N ALA A 152 -5.67 8.37 -10.23
CA ALA A 152 -4.24 8.12 -10.34
C ALA A 152 -3.60 9.24 -11.17
N TYR A 153 -2.48 9.76 -10.69
CA TYR A 153 -1.72 10.83 -11.29
C TYR A 153 -0.36 10.32 -11.74
N ASN A 154 -0.06 10.41 -13.02
CA ASN A 154 1.26 10.11 -13.55
C ASN A 154 2.06 11.41 -13.57
N VAL A 155 3.07 11.49 -12.72
CA VAL A 155 3.93 12.66 -12.60
C VAL A 155 5.17 12.44 -13.44
N LYS A 156 5.53 13.44 -14.25
CA LYS A 156 6.77 13.47 -15.00
C LYS A 156 7.50 14.76 -14.68
N VAL A 157 8.77 14.66 -14.29
CA VAL A 157 9.68 15.78 -14.10
C VAL A 157 10.76 15.71 -15.16
N VAL A 158 11.04 16.85 -15.79
CA VAL A 158 12.02 16.97 -16.85
C VAL A 158 12.95 18.14 -16.53
N ALA A 159 14.25 17.90 -16.70
CA ALA A 159 15.29 18.91 -16.58
C ALA A 159 15.73 19.42 -17.94
N ASN A 160 16.28 20.63 -17.96
CA ASN A 160 16.95 21.19 -19.12
C ASN A 160 18.04 22.13 -18.66
N CYS A 161 19.23 22.01 -19.23
CA CYS A 161 20.30 22.98 -19.06
C CYS A 161 20.91 23.34 -20.42
N ASP A 162 21.52 24.55 -20.49
CA ASP A 162 22.13 25.02 -21.71
C ASP A 162 23.34 24.15 -22.11
N ASN A 163 23.49 23.92 -23.41
CA ASN A 163 24.61 23.22 -24.02
C ASN A 163 24.75 21.71 -23.66
N GLN A 164 23.77 21.11 -23.08
CA GLN A 164 23.79 19.65 -22.91
C GLN A 164 23.55 18.91 -24.26
N THR A 165 24.09 17.71 -24.37
CA THR A 165 24.00 16.91 -25.60
C THR A 165 23.19 15.65 -25.42
N VAL A 166 23.04 15.15 -24.20
CA VAL A 166 22.26 13.96 -23.87
C VAL A 166 20.98 14.40 -23.15
N THR A 167 19.82 14.01 -23.64
CA THR A 167 18.52 14.37 -23.07
C THR A 167 17.68 13.17 -22.67
N SER A 168 18.19 11.97 -22.86
CA SER A 168 17.45 10.73 -22.54
C SER A 168 17.36 10.43 -21.03
N ASN A 169 18.24 11.04 -20.24
CA ASN A 169 18.37 10.89 -18.78
C ASN A 169 17.78 12.09 -17.99
N ASP A 170 17.23 13.07 -18.69
CA ASP A 170 16.67 14.30 -18.10
C ASP A 170 15.28 14.11 -17.50
N THR A 171 14.75 12.91 -17.53
CA THR A 171 13.35 12.66 -17.17
C THR A 171 13.24 11.60 -16.08
N VAL A 172 12.47 11.92 -15.04
CA VAL A 172 12.07 10.97 -14.02
C VAL A 172 10.53 10.92 -13.94
N LYS A 173 9.98 9.76 -13.69
CA LYS A 173 8.53 9.54 -13.61
C LYS A 173 8.14 8.86 -12.32
N GLY A 174 6.96 9.19 -11.81
CA GLY A 174 6.35 8.58 -10.66
C GLY A 174 4.83 8.56 -10.76
N ARG A 175 4.21 7.92 -9.82
CA ARG A 175 2.75 7.80 -9.77
C ARG A 175 2.25 8.04 -8.35
N VAL A 176 1.17 8.80 -8.23
CA VAL A 176 0.44 9.04 -6.98
C VAL A 176 -1.00 8.61 -7.21
N VAL A 177 -1.62 7.98 -6.22
CA VAL A 177 -3.04 7.61 -6.26
C VAL A 177 -3.72 8.23 -5.07
N ASN A 178 -4.79 8.99 -5.33
CA ASN A 178 -5.68 9.51 -4.29
C ASN A 178 -6.95 8.67 -4.27
N LEU A 179 -7.23 8.04 -3.12
CA LEU A 179 -8.35 7.14 -2.93
C LEU A 179 -9.43 7.80 -2.08
N SER A 180 -10.69 7.43 -2.29
CA SER A 180 -11.72 7.67 -1.30
C SER A 180 -11.48 6.79 -0.07
N PRO A 181 -11.70 7.29 1.15
CA PRO A 181 -11.67 6.44 2.32
C PRO A 181 -12.84 5.45 2.28
N THR A 182 -12.58 4.22 2.68
CA THR A 182 -13.65 3.26 2.95
C THR A 182 -14.32 3.57 4.29
N LYS A 183 -15.49 2.99 4.53
CA LYS A 183 -16.22 3.13 5.80
C LYS A 183 -16.27 1.79 6.51
N VAL A 184 -16.56 1.81 7.80
CA VAL A 184 -16.91 0.61 8.55
C VAL A 184 -18.41 0.31 8.38
N PRO A 185 -18.81 -0.98 8.36
CA PRO A 185 -17.97 -2.15 8.47
C PRO A 185 -17.07 -2.33 7.23
N PHE A 186 -15.81 -2.69 7.46
CA PHE A 186 -14.83 -2.94 6.41
C PHE A 186 -14.42 -4.41 6.46
N GLU A 187 -14.54 -5.12 5.37
CA GLU A 187 -14.24 -6.55 5.30
C GLU A 187 -13.34 -6.86 4.10
N SER A 188 -12.42 -7.79 4.28
CA SER A 188 -11.54 -8.34 3.24
C SER A 188 -11.34 -9.82 3.47
N SER A 189 -11.72 -10.64 2.49
CA SER A 189 -11.52 -12.11 2.55
C SER A 189 -10.28 -12.58 1.79
N PHE A 190 -9.66 -11.72 1.00
CA PHE A 190 -8.53 -12.00 0.10
C PHE A 190 -8.77 -13.10 -0.94
N LYS A 191 -10.00 -13.58 -1.06
CA LYS A 191 -10.41 -14.57 -2.07
C LYS A 191 -10.68 -13.95 -3.43
N LYS A 192 -10.91 -12.63 -3.47
CA LYS A 192 -11.19 -11.87 -4.67
C LYS A 192 -10.12 -10.82 -4.91
N ALA A 193 -9.77 -10.60 -6.18
CA ALA A 193 -8.79 -9.56 -6.54
C ALA A 193 -9.18 -8.15 -6.05
N ILE A 194 -10.47 -7.85 -5.93
CA ILE A 194 -10.95 -6.56 -5.41
C ILE A 194 -10.55 -6.36 -3.94
N ASP A 195 -10.53 -7.41 -3.13
CA ASP A 195 -10.15 -7.32 -1.72
C ASP A 195 -8.67 -6.93 -1.56
N VAL A 196 -7.84 -7.34 -2.53
CA VAL A 196 -6.40 -7.05 -2.56
C VAL A 196 -6.12 -5.56 -2.78
N LEU A 197 -6.96 -4.87 -3.56
CA LEU A 197 -6.83 -3.44 -3.81
C LEU A 197 -7.01 -2.58 -2.55
N ASN A 198 -7.58 -3.15 -1.50
CA ASN A 198 -7.74 -2.49 -0.21
C ASN A 198 -6.50 -2.60 0.70
N TRP A 199 -5.44 -3.28 0.24
CA TRP A 199 -4.25 -3.54 1.03
C TRP A 199 -2.99 -3.23 0.24
N ASN A 200 -2.12 -2.41 0.81
CA ASN A 200 -0.87 -1.98 0.20
C ASN A 200 0.31 -2.49 1.04
N PRO A 201 1.11 -3.43 0.54
CA PRO A 201 2.36 -3.79 1.19
C PRO A 201 3.32 -2.58 1.14
N VAL A 202 3.85 -2.20 2.30
CA VAL A 202 4.76 -1.04 2.43
C VAL A 202 6.13 -1.35 1.83
N THR A 203 6.52 -2.61 1.81
CA THR A 203 7.79 -3.05 1.23
C THR A 203 7.55 -4.03 0.09
N ALA A 204 8.21 -3.79 -1.04
CA ALA A 204 8.02 -4.53 -2.30
C ALA A 204 8.32 -6.01 -2.19
N ASN A 205 8.74 -6.68 -1.25
CA ASN A 205 9.01 -8.12 -1.18
C ASN A 205 8.63 -8.75 0.19
N GLY A 206 7.82 -8.04 0.97
CA GLY A 206 7.52 -8.48 2.33
C GLY A 206 6.24 -9.29 2.47
N TRP A 207 5.22 -8.96 1.69
CA TRP A 207 3.92 -9.61 1.73
C TRP A 207 3.49 -10.02 0.32
N GLU A 208 3.09 -11.26 0.17
CA GLU A 208 2.61 -11.82 -1.09
C GLU A 208 1.17 -12.27 -0.97
N TRP A 209 0.35 -11.89 -1.93
CA TRP A 209 -1.02 -12.40 -2.02
C TRP A 209 -1.05 -13.78 -2.63
N ASN A 210 -1.67 -14.72 -1.92
CA ASN A 210 -1.93 -16.07 -2.41
C ASN A 210 -3.42 -16.23 -2.71
N SER A 211 -3.79 -16.20 -3.97
CA SER A 211 -5.18 -16.30 -4.43
C SER A 211 -5.80 -17.67 -4.18
N GLN A 212 -5.01 -18.72 -4.10
CA GLN A 212 -5.51 -20.10 -3.86
C GLN A 212 -5.90 -20.28 -2.40
N SER A 213 -5.10 -19.75 -1.47
CA SER A 213 -5.38 -19.81 -0.03
C SER A 213 -6.27 -18.67 0.44
N GLY A 214 -6.43 -17.61 -0.36
CA GLY A 214 -7.15 -16.41 0.04
C GLY A 214 -6.49 -15.72 1.24
N CYS A 215 -5.19 -15.46 1.17
CA CYS A 215 -4.43 -14.83 2.25
C CYS A 215 -3.30 -13.96 1.72
N TYR A 216 -2.80 -13.08 2.59
CA TYR A 216 -1.50 -12.46 2.45
C TYR A 216 -0.49 -13.22 3.28
N LYS A 217 0.66 -13.55 2.69
CA LYS A 217 1.78 -14.24 3.32
C LYS A 217 2.98 -13.30 3.47
N ALA A 218 3.50 -13.20 4.69
CA ALA A 218 4.76 -12.50 4.96
C ALA A 218 5.93 -13.47 4.96
N ASN A 219 7.02 -13.08 4.29
CA ASN A 219 8.27 -13.85 4.22
C ASN A 219 9.44 -13.14 4.89
N THR A 220 9.26 -11.87 5.28
CA THR A 220 10.28 -11.02 5.91
C THR A 220 9.62 -10.04 6.87
N THR A 221 10.42 -9.34 7.67
CA THR A 221 9.93 -8.18 8.46
C THR A 221 9.39 -7.12 7.52
N SER A 222 8.09 -6.91 7.56
CA SER A 222 7.40 -5.99 6.66
C SER A 222 6.00 -5.64 7.17
N THR A 223 5.40 -4.64 6.58
CA THR A 223 4.08 -4.14 6.99
C THR A 223 3.07 -4.26 5.86
N LEU A 224 1.93 -4.88 6.15
CA LEU A 224 0.74 -4.88 5.32
C LEU A 224 -0.24 -3.84 5.86
N SER A 225 -0.50 -2.79 5.10
CA SER A 225 -1.38 -1.69 5.49
C SER A 225 -2.70 -1.74 4.73
N SER A 226 -3.81 -1.45 5.41
CA SER A 226 -5.09 -1.22 4.74
C SER A 226 -5.05 0.09 3.94
N ARG A 227 -5.97 0.23 2.98
CA ARG A 227 -6.35 1.57 2.54
C ARG A 227 -6.95 2.33 3.74
N CYS A 228 -7.09 3.65 3.61
CA CYS A 228 -7.65 4.43 4.69
C CYS A 228 -9.13 4.11 4.91
N ILE A 229 -9.49 4.07 6.18
CA ILE A 229 -10.82 3.80 6.70
C ILE A 229 -11.26 5.05 7.45
N TYR A 230 -12.39 5.64 7.06
CA TYR A 230 -12.98 6.73 7.84
C TYR A 230 -13.57 6.17 9.13
N MET A 231 -13.14 6.72 10.25
CA MET A 231 -13.58 6.34 11.58
C MET A 231 -14.00 7.57 12.40
N GLU A 232 -15.10 7.46 13.10
CA GLU A 232 -15.57 8.40 14.10
C GLU A 232 -15.03 8.05 15.49
N PRO A 233 -15.08 8.94 16.47
CA PRO A 233 -14.75 8.59 17.85
C PRO A 233 -15.59 7.41 18.34
N GLY A 234 -14.95 6.46 19.02
CA GLY A 234 -15.63 5.30 19.55
C GLY A 234 -14.72 4.08 19.72
N GLU A 235 -15.32 2.99 20.12
CA GLU A 235 -14.65 1.70 20.24
C GLU A 235 -14.87 0.87 19.00
N TYR A 236 -13.81 0.20 18.57
CA TYR A 236 -13.76 -0.61 17.38
C TYR A 236 -13.21 -1.99 17.68
N ARG A 237 -13.55 -2.95 16.84
CA ARG A 237 -12.94 -4.28 16.84
C ARG A 237 -12.37 -4.62 15.49
N ILE A 238 -11.29 -5.38 15.53
CA ILE A 238 -10.72 -6.06 14.36
C ILE A 238 -10.89 -7.55 14.60
N ILE A 239 -11.61 -8.21 13.72
CA ILE A 239 -11.72 -9.68 13.68
C ILE A 239 -10.90 -10.15 12.50
N PHE A 240 -10.00 -11.08 12.70
CA PHE A 240 -9.15 -11.60 11.63
C PHE A 240 -8.79 -13.05 11.88
N SER A 241 -8.43 -13.75 10.81
CA SER A 241 -7.90 -15.10 10.86
C SER A 241 -6.45 -15.11 10.44
N TYR A 242 -5.60 -15.81 11.17
CA TYR A 242 -4.18 -15.89 10.89
C TYR A 242 -3.63 -17.29 11.09
N ASN A 243 -2.52 -17.56 10.43
CA ASN A 243 -1.69 -18.73 10.67
C ASN A 243 -0.24 -18.25 10.86
N ALA A 244 0.36 -18.59 11.98
CA ALA A 244 1.73 -18.22 12.30
C ALA A 244 2.51 -19.44 12.81
N GLY A 245 3.71 -19.63 12.30
CA GLY A 245 4.54 -20.78 12.65
C GLY A 245 6.02 -20.52 12.42
N ASP A 246 6.83 -21.43 12.93
CA ASP A 246 8.27 -21.45 12.70
C ASP A 246 8.56 -22.51 11.65
N GLU A 247 9.23 -22.15 10.57
CA GLU A 247 9.71 -23.15 9.59
C GLU A 247 10.82 -24.03 10.16
N LEU A 248 11.51 -23.59 11.22
CA LEU A 248 12.61 -24.32 11.86
C LEU A 248 12.66 -24.03 13.37
N LEU A 249 12.18 -24.97 14.16
CA LEU A 249 12.41 -25.00 15.61
C LEU A 249 13.89 -25.33 15.92
N ILE A 250 14.75 -24.34 15.91
CA ILE A 250 16.10 -24.48 16.50
C ILE A 250 16.15 -23.68 17.78
N GLY A 251 16.03 -24.36 18.92
CA GLY A 251 16.43 -23.83 20.22
C GLY A 251 15.35 -23.23 21.11
N GLY A 252 14.07 -23.40 20.84
CA GLY A 252 13.01 -23.07 21.82
C GLY A 252 12.82 -21.57 22.11
N LEU A 253 13.30 -20.69 21.28
CA LEU A 253 13.11 -19.24 21.41
C LEU A 253 11.66 -18.90 21.00
N LYS A 254 10.98 -18.11 21.83
CA LYS A 254 9.67 -17.55 21.50
C LYS A 254 9.89 -16.23 20.76
N TYR A 255 9.41 -16.16 19.53
CA TYR A 255 9.45 -14.94 18.73
C TYR A 255 8.10 -14.23 18.76
N ASP A 256 8.14 -12.90 18.61
CA ASP A 256 6.96 -12.09 18.32
C ASP A 256 6.68 -12.25 16.81
N TYR A 257 5.57 -12.90 16.44
CA TYR A 257 5.27 -13.12 15.04
C TYR A 257 4.83 -11.87 14.31
N PHE A 258 3.95 -11.08 14.95
CA PHE A 258 3.46 -9.83 14.36
C PHE A 258 2.79 -8.95 15.41
N TYR A 259 2.57 -7.71 15.05
CA TYR A 259 1.70 -6.81 15.80
C TYR A 259 0.71 -6.11 14.87
N ILE A 260 -0.40 -5.64 15.47
CA ILE A 260 -1.39 -4.79 14.81
C ILE A 260 -1.22 -3.38 15.38
N ALA A 261 -1.18 -2.39 14.50
CA ALA A 261 -1.18 -0.98 14.85
C ALA A 261 -2.15 -0.19 13.96
N PHE A 262 -2.54 0.98 14.41
CA PHE A 262 -3.32 1.92 13.61
C PHE A 262 -2.85 3.35 13.85
N GLY A 263 -3.06 4.20 12.86
CA GLY A 263 -2.71 5.62 12.92
C GLY A 263 -3.46 6.43 11.89
N LYS A 264 -3.40 7.76 12.02
CA LYS A 264 -3.99 8.65 11.01
C LYS A 264 -3.28 8.48 9.68
N SER A 265 -4.05 8.42 8.60
CA SER A 265 -3.57 8.40 7.24
C SER A 265 -2.62 9.58 6.99
N GLY A 266 -1.50 9.34 6.31
CA GLY A 266 -0.46 10.36 6.05
C GLY A 266 0.45 10.68 7.24
N SER A 267 0.23 10.11 8.42
CA SER A 267 1.13 10.29 9.56
C SER A 267 2.29 9.29 9.55
N ASP A 268 3.39 9.66 10.21
CA ASP A 268 4.54 8.76 10.39
C ASP A 268 4.12 7.50 11.16
N MET A 269 4.38 6.32 10.59
CA MET A 269 4.09 5.02 11.21
C MET A 269 4.75 4.85 12.58
N ALA A 270 5.87 5.53 12.85
CA ALA A 270 6.50 5.52 14.16
C ALA A 270 5.62 6.13 15.28
N THR A 271 4.62 6.94 14.90
CA THR A 271 3.65 7.57 15.82
C THR A 271 2.38 6.76 16.01
N TRP A 272 2.21 5.65 15.29
CA TRP A 272 0.98 4.86 15.31
C TRP A 272 0.83 4.10 16.63
N THR A 273 -0.41 3.93 17.03
CA THR A 273 -0.75 3.20 18.24
C THR A 273 -0.70 1.70 17.98
N LYS A 274 0.19 1.00 18.67
CA LYS A 274 0.21 -0.46 18.68
C LYS A 274 -0.96 -0.98 19.50
N ILE A 275 -1.86 -1.75 18.86
CA ILE A 275 -3.04 -2.32 19.48
C ILE A 275 -2.68 -3.60 20.25
N LYS A 276 -2.01 -4.53 19.58
CA LYS A 276 -1.65 -5.84 20.15
C LYS A 276 -0.47 -6.49 19.45
N GLU A 277 0.35 -7.19 20.23
CA GLU A 277 1.39 -8.11 19.75
C GLU A 277 0.93 -9.55 19.88
N PHE A 278 1.31 -10.37 18.91
CA PHE A 278 0.98 -11.79 18.84
C PHE A 278 2.26 -12.62 18.87
N LYS A 279 2.33 -13.55 19.83
CA LYS A 279 3.50 -14.40 20.13
C LYS A 279 3.15 -15.89 20.08
N GLU A 280 1.95 -16.22 19.61
CA GLU A 280 1.43 -17.58 19.63
C GLU A 280 1.70 -18.28 18.30
N ASN A 281 2.37 -19.44 18.35
CA ASN A 281 2.46 -20.35 17.23
C ASN A 281 1.12 -21.07 17.09
N THR A 282 0.50 -20.99 15.91
CA THR A 282 -0.80 -21.62 15.63
C THR A 282 -0.67 -23.07 15.15
N GLN A 283 0.56 -23.61 15.09
CA GLN A 283 0.85 -24.97 14.66
C GLN A 283 0.20 -25.33 13.29
N ASN A 284 0.34 -24.43 12.32
CA ASN A 284 -0.26 -24.54 10.98
C ASN A 284 -1.80 -24.62 10.97
N THR A 285 -2.45 -24.07 11.98
CA THR A 285 -3.90 -23.98 12.06
C THR A 285 -4.35 -22.53 11.93
N VAL A 286 -5.23 -22.25 10.99
CA VAL A 286 -5.84 -20.93 10.87
C VAL A 286 -6.68 -20.64 12.10
N THR A 287 -6.31 -19.59 12.83
CA THR A 287 -6.91 -19.21 14.11
C THR A 287 -7.59 -17.86 13.99
N LYS A 288 -8.86 -17.77 14.40
CA LYS A 288 -9.61 -16.50 14.44
C LYS A 288 -9.36 -15.77 15.74
N LYS A 289 -9.13 -14.47 15.67
CA LYS A 289 -8.94 -13.59 16.83
C LYS A 289 -9.76 -12.31 16.68
N GLU A 290 -10.11 -11.75 17.81
CA GLU A 290 -10.70 -10.43 17.95
C GLU A 290 -9.78 -9.53 18.79
N VAL A 291 -9.64 -8.28 18.37
CA VAL A 291 -8.88 -7.24 19.10
C VAL A 291 -9.69 -5.96 19.08
N GLN A 292 -9.80 -5.31 20.22
CA GLN A 292 -10.54 -4.05 20.35
C GLN A 292 -9.56 -2.88 20.52
N PHE A 293 -9.97 -1.70 20.02
CA PHE A 293 -9.22 -0.46 20.14
C PHE A 293 -10.16 0.74 20.14
N THR A 294 -9.64 1.89 20.60
CA THR A 294 -10.43 3.12 20.70
C THR A 294 -9.90 4.17 19.73
N VAL A 295 -10.79 4.78 18.98
CA VAL A 295 -10.54 5.95 18.16
C VAL A 295 -11.01 7.19 18.94
N ALA A 296 -10.09 8.11 19.21
CA ALA A 296 -10.38 9.30 20.01
C ALA A 296 -10.93 10.47 19.20
N GLU A 297 -10.54 10.58 17.94
CA GLU A 297 -10.90 11.68 17.05
C GLU A 297 -11.38 11.16 15.71
N GLU A 298 -12.34 11.86 15.13
CA GLU A 298 -12.79 11.63 13.76
C GLU A 298 -11.66 11.77 12.73
N GLY A 299 -11.63 10.92 11.73
CA GLY A 299 -10.63 11.02 10.65
C GLY A 299 -10.46 9.76 9.83
N ASN A 300 -9.50 9.84 8.91
CA ASN A 300 -9.06 8.72 8.10
C ASN A 300 -7.91 7.99 8.80
N TYR A 301 -8.07 6.70 9.01
CA TYR A 301 -7.11 5.85 9.70
C TYR A 301 -6.65 4.71 8.79
N VAL A 302 -5.45 4.24 9.04
CA VAL A 302 -4.88 3.05 8.41
C VAL A 302 -4.62 2.03 9.51
N ILE A 303 -4.97 0.78 9.25
CA ILE A 303 -4.67 -0.36 10.10
C ILE A 303 -3.54 -1.15 9.44
N CYS A 304 -2.55 -1.57 10.21
CA CYS A 304 -1.47 -2.37 9.67
C CYS A 304 -1.21 -3.63 10.49
N PHE A 305 -0.73 -4.66 9.77
CA PHE A 305 -0.17 -5.88 10.31
C PHE A 305 1.32 -5.88 9.98
N THR A 306 2.16 -5.81 10.99
CA THR A 306 3.62 -5.79 10.82
C THR A 306 4.19 -7.11 11.29
N SER A 307 4.77 -7.87 10.35
CA SER A 307 5.52 -9.08 10.68
C SER A 307 6.85 -8.72 11.35
N THR A 308 7.23 -9.47 12.36
CA THR A 308 8.49 -9.31 13.05
C THR A 308 9.34 -10.55 12.82
N GLU A 309 10.55 -10.38 12.33
CA GLU A 309 11.51 -11.45 12.04
C GLU A 309 11.02 -12.55 11.06
N LEU A 310 11.79 -13.63 10.93
CA LEU A 310 11.67 -14.69 9.91
C LEU A 310 10.54 -15.71 10.18
N ALA A 311 9.42 -15.29 10.73
CA ALA A 311 8.30 -16.17 10.99
C ALA A 311 7.42 -16.34 9.74
N TYR A 312 6.95 -17.57 9.53
CA TYR A 312 5.84 -17.82 8.60
C TYR A 312 4.58 -17.19 9.16
N LEU A 313 3.99 -16.27 8.41
CA LEU A 313 2.77 -15.59 8.78
C LEU A 313 1.81 -15.48 7.59
N GLU A 314 0.60 -15.94 7.78
CA GLU A 314 -0.52 -15.72 6.86
C GLU A 314 -1.62 -14.93 7.56
N ILE A 315 -2.15 -13.92 6.90
CA ILE A 315 -3.36 -13.21 7.31
C ILE A 315 -4.44 -13.51 6.28
N HIS A 316 -5.57 -13.97 6.76
CA HIS A 316 -6.72 -14.38 5.95
C HIS A 316 -7.83 -13.32 6.01
N ASP A 317 -9.00 -13.69 6.53
CA ASP A 317 -10.14 -12.78 6.61
C ASP A 317 -9.87 -11.67 7.63
N ILE A 318 -10.21 -10.43 7.27
CA ILE A 318 -10.14 -9.27 8.17
C ILE A 318 -11.49 -8.55 8.10
N ALA A 319 -12.04 -8.25 9.28
CA ALA A 319 -13.21 -7.39 9.42
C ALA A 319 -12.94 -6.33 10.48
N VAL A 320 -13.28 -5.08 10.18
CA VAL A 320 -13.19 -3.95 11.10
C VAL A 320 -14.57 -3.33 11.26
N SER A 321 -15.06 -3.23 12.47
CA SER A 321 -16.35 -2.60 12.77
C SER A 321 -16.29 -1.75 14.03
N LYS A 322 -17.14 -0.74 14.09
CA LYS A 322 -17.39 0.01 15.33
C LYS A 322 -18.18 -0.90 16.28
N ILE A 323 -17.88 -0.88 17.56
CA ILE A 323 -18.68 -1.62 18.54
C ILE A 323 -19.85 -0.73 18.90
N ALA A 324 -21.04 -1.13 18.49
CA ALA A 324 -22.28 -0.42 18.76
C ALA A 324 -22.72 -0.58 20.22
N ASP A 325 -23.54 0.32 20.73
CA ASP A 325 -24.23 0.10 22.01
C ASP A 325 -25.35 -0.92 21.83
N HIS A 326 -26.13 -0.79 20.77
CA HIS A 326 -27.27 -1.63 20.42
C HIS A 326 -27.09 -2.17 19.01
N ASP A 327 -27.01 -3.50 18.86
CA ASP A 327 -26.78 -4.12 17.55
C ASP A 327 -27.20 -5.60 17.59
N VAL A 328 -28.16 -5.97 16.77
CA VAL A 328 -28.54 -7.38 16.54
C VAL A 328 -28.34 -7.73 15.07
N LYS A 329 -27.58 -8.76 14.84
CA LYS A 329 -27.24 -9.24 13.50
C LYS A 329 -27.91 -10.60 13.22
N VAL A 330 -28.42 -10.75 12.00
CA VAL A 330 -28.83 -12.06 11.48
C VAL A 330 -27.62 -12.75 10.88
N GLU A 331 -27.14 -13.83 11.51
CA GLU A 331 -25.98 -14.59 11.02
C GLU A 331 -26.34 -15.63 9.94
N SER A 332 -27.48 -16.27 10.09
CA SER A 332 -27.91 -17.28 9.13
C SER A 332 -29.42 -17.44 9.09
N ILE A 333 -29.93 -17.87 7.94
CA ILE A 333 -31.27 -18.40 7.75
C ILE A 333 -31.16 -19.72 6.98
N THR A 334 -31.63 -20.81 7.56
CA THR A 334 -31.46 -22.16 7.01
C THR A 334 -32.79 -22.89 7.02
N PRO A 335 -33.31 -23.34 5.87
CA PRO A 335 -34.45 -24.22 5.83
C PRO A 335 -34.04 -25.59 6.37
N LYS A 336 -34.89 -26.19 7.20
CA LYS A 336 -34.67 -27.54 7.78
C LYS A 336 -34.59 -28.63 6.72
N ILE A 337 -35.34 -28.47 5.66
CA ILE A 337 -35.28 -29.33 4.48
C ILE A 337 -34.70 -28.45 3.35
N GLN A 338 -33.68 -28.96 2.68
CA GLN A 338 -33.15 -28.29 1.51
C GLN A 338 -34.26 -28.13 0.48
N LEU A 339 -34.78 -26.93 0.34
CA LEU A 339 -35.84 -26.64 -0.61
C LEU A 339 -35.28 -26.79 -2.04
N PRO A 340 -35.95 -27.53 -2.92
CA PRO A 340 -35.56 -27.61 -4.31
C PRO A 340 -35.62 -26.19 -4.92
N ARG A 341 -34.88 -26.00 -5.98
CA ARG A 341 -34.83 -24.72 -6.71
C ARG A 341 -36.19 -24.30 -7.26
N ILE A 342 -37.00 -25.32 -7.52
CA ILE A 342 -38.39 -25.25 -7.96
C ILE A 342 -39.22 -25.97 -6.89
N VAL A 343 -40.15 -25.27 -6.25
CA VAL A 343 -41.05 -25.83 -5.24
C VAL A 343 -42.36 -26.19 -5.90
N PRO A 344 -42.73 -27.48 -6.01
CA PRO A 344 -44.00 -27.89 -6.59
C PRO A 344 -45.17 -27.26 -5.82
N GLN A 345 -46.23 -26.87 -6.51
CA GLN A 345 -47.42 -26.20 -5.96
C GLN A 345 -48.05 -26.96 -4.79
N TYR A 346 -47.99 -28.29 -4.77
CA TYR A 346 -48.53 -29.07 -3.65
C TYR A 346 -47.72 -28.95 -2.34
N HIS A 347 -46.45 -28.51 -2.41
CA HIS A 347 -45.60 -28.21 -1.26
C HIS A 347 -45.83 -26.81 -0.67
N ILE A 348 -46.44 -25.93 -1.42
CA ILE A 348 -46.73 -24.56 -0.97
C ILE A 348 -47.72 -24.56 0.20
N ASN A 349 -48.63 -25.53 0.26
CA ASN A 349 -49.63 -25.67 1.30
C ASN A 349 -49.14 -26.34 2.60
N THR A 350 -47.85 -26.64 2.70
CA THR A 350 -47.25 -27.24 3.89
C THR A 350 -46.39 -26.24 4.63
N ALA A 351 -46.43 -26.32 5.98
CA ALA A 351 -45.51 -25.50 6.77
C ALA A 351 -44.07 -25.97 6.60
N HIS A 352 -43.18 -25.07 6.35
CA HIS A 352 -41.74 -25.29 6.24
C HIS A 352 -41.02 -24.70 7.45
N GLN A 353 -40.11 -25.43 8.05
CA GLN A 353 -39.32 -24.95 9.17
C GLN A 353 -38.05 -24.29 8.68
N PHE A 354 -37.82 -23.09 9.19
CA PHE A 354 -36.56 -22.34 8.99
C PHE A 354 -35.92 -22.09 10.35
N THR A 355 -34.63 -22.32 10.44
CA THR A 355 -33.85 -21.94 11.61
C THR A 355 -33.10 -20.64 11.27
N VAL A 356 -33.29 -19.64 12.10
CA VAL A 356 -32.60 -18.35 12.01
C VAL A 356 -31.65 -18.20 13.18
N SER A 357 -30.38 -17.92 12.92
CA SER A 357 -29.39 -17.60 13.93
C SER A 357 -29.22 -16.08 13.99
N ILE A 358 -29.32 -15.51 15.18
CA ILE A 358 -29.06 -14.11 15.46
C ILE A 358 -28.01 -13.97 16.54
N VAL A 359 -27.27 -12.86 16.52
CA VAL A 359 -26.26 -12.53 17.53
C VAL A 359 -26.44 -11.10 18.02
N ASN A 360 -26.22 -10.89 19.31
CA ASN A 360 -26.08 -9.55 19.87
C ASN A 360 -24.62 -9.09 19.74
N ASN A 361 -24.36 -8.21 18.80
CA ASN A 361 -23.06 -7.62 18.52
C ASN A 361 -22.81 -6.33 19.29
N GLY A 362 -23.83 -5.80 19.99
CA GLY A 362 -23.78 -4.58 20.78
C GLY A 362 -23.10 -4.79 22.14
N LYS A 363 -23.07 -3.70 22.94
CA LYS A 363 -22.55 -3.68 24.31
C LYS A 363 -23.65 -3.85 25.36
N GLN A 364 -24.91 -3.72 24.95
CA GLN A 364 -26.06 -3.80 25.84
C GLN A 364 -26.79 -5.12 25.64
N VAL A 365 -27.47 -5.58 26.68
CA VAL A 365 -28.42 -6.69 26.56
C VAL A 365 -29.62 -6.21 25.76
N GLU A 366 -29.99 -6.95 24.72
CA GLU A 366 -31.17 -6.63 23.93
C GLU A 366 -32.39 -7.38 24.42
N ASN A 367 -33.53 -6.70 24.40
CA ASN A 367 -34.79 -7.26 24.85
C ASN A 367 -35.87 -7.06 23.77
N ASP A 368 -36.86 -7.95 23.80
CA ASP A 368 -38.04 -7.91 22.92
C ASP A 368 -37.67 -7.84 21.43
N ILE A 369 -36.64 -8.64 21.01
CA ILE A 369 -36.17 -8.67 19.65
C ILE A 369 -37.24 -9.31 18.78
N LYS A 370 -37.81 -8.53 17.86
CA LYS A 370 -38.76 -9.05 16.88
C LYS A 370 -37.99 -9.73 15.75
N LEU A 371 -38.26 -11.02 15.52
CA LEU A 371 -37.67 -11.78 14.42
C LEU A 371 -38.76 -12.14 13.41
N GLU A 372 -38.59 -11.77 12.16
CA GLU A 372 -39.50 -12.02 11.06
C GLU A 372 -38.83 -12.85 9.95
N ILE A 373 -39.57 -13.72 9.31
CA ILE A 373 -39.23 -14.31 8.03
C ILE A 373 -40.18 -13.72 7.00
N LYS A 374 -39.63 -13.10 5.97
CA LYS A 374 -40.38 -12.52 4.85
C LYS A 374 -40.14 -13.31 3.57
N GLY A 375 -41.16 -13.38 2.72
CA GLY A 375 -41.07 -13.85 1.33
C GLY A 375 -41.67 -12.79 0.41
N ASN A 376 -40.93 -12.35 -0.59
CA ASN A 376 -41.32 -11.27 -1.49
C ASN A 376 -41.86 -10.02 -0.75
N ASN A 377 -41.23 -9.65 0.39
CA ASN A 377 -41.61 -8.57 1.30
C ASN A 377 -42.86 -8.82 2.18
N GLU A 378 -43.56 -9.93 2.01
CA GLU A 378 -44.69 -10.33 2.88
C GLU A 378 -44.17 -11.06 4.12
N VAL A 379 -44.70 -10.76 5.30
CA VAL A 379 -44.34 -11.45 6.55
C VAL A 379 -44.99 -12.82 6.57
N LEU A 380 -44.19 -13.87 6.57
CA LEU A 380 -44.63 -15.27 6.57
C LEU A 380 -44.62 -15.88 7.96
N ALA A 381 -43.70 -15.43 8.81
CA ALA A 381 -43.61 -15.87 10.20
C ALA A 381 -43.02 -14.75 11.06
N THR A 382 -43.42 -14.72 12.32
CA THR A 382 -42.88 -13.77 13.30
C THR A 382 -42.78 -14.45 14.67
N THR A 383 -41.72 -14.10 15.41
CA THR A 383 -41.54 -14.47 16.82
C THR A 383 -40.88 -13.32 17.57
N THR A 384 -40.88 -13.39 18.89
CA THR A 384 -40.19 -12.43 19.74
C THR A 384 -39.22 -13.18 20.65
N ILE A 385 -37.95 -12.76 20.62
CA ILE A 385 -36.92 -13.23 21.52
C ILE A 385 -36.90 -12.29 22.72
N PRO A 386 -37.22 -12.80 23.94
CA PRO A 386 -37.39 -11.93 25.09
C PRO A 386 -36.13 -11.20 25.51
N THR A 387 -34.97 -11.87 25.40
CA THR A 387 -33.67 -11.29 25.76
C THR A 387 -32.55 -11.99 25.03
N LEU A 388 -31.47 -11.25 24.75
CA LEU A 388 -30.24 -11.72 24.12
C LEU A 388 -29.05 -11.00 24.77
N ALA A 389 -28.21 -11.76 25.49
CA ALA A 389 -27.06 -11.21 26.17
C ALA A 389 -25.97 -10.76 25.17
N VAL A 390 -25.08 -9.90 25.63
CA VAL A 390 -23.96 -9.43 24.81
C VAL A 390 -23.11 -10.60 24.31
N GLY A 391 -22.91 -10.68 23.00
CA GLY A 391 -22.16 -11.76 22.34
C GLY A 391 -22.90 -13.11 22.28
N GLU A 392 -24.13 -13.19 22.79
CA GLU A 392 -24.92 -14.40 22.70
C GLU A 392 -25.41 -14.63 21.26
N VAL A 393 -25.24 -15.86 20.80
CA VAL A 393 -25.84 -16.37 19.56
C VAL A 393 -27.07 -17.20 19.91
N LYS A 394 -28.19 -16.90 19.29
CA LYS A 394 -29.43 -17.64 19.52
C LYS A 394 -30.05 -18.14 18.21
N GLU A 395 -30.44 -19.39 18.21
CA GLU A 395 -31.15 -20.00 17.11
C GLU A 395 -32.64 -20.12 17.43
N GLU A 396 -33.48 -19.65 16.52
CA GLU A 396 -34.94 -19.80 16.59
C GLU A 396 -35.45 -20.53 15.36
N THR A 397 -36.31 -21.53 15.60
CA THR A 397 -36.97 -22.29 14.53
C THR A 397 -38.40 -21.83 14.37
N MET A 398 -38.75 -21.42 13.16
CA MET A 398 -40.06 -20.85 12.84
C MET A 398 -40.72 -21.66 11.74
N ASP A 399 -42.04 -21.89 11.91
CA ASP A 399 -42.88 -22.49 10.88
C ASP A 399 -43.33 -21.41 9.88
N VAL A 400 -42.97 -21.58 8.63
CA VAL A 400 -43.28 -20.65 7.54
C VAL A 400 -44.32 -21.26 6.63
N ASN A 401 -45.45 -20.60 6.48
CA ASN A 401 -46.50 -20.99 5.54
C ASN A 401 -46.29 -20.24 4.20
N LEU A 402 -46.04 -20.98 3.14
CA LEU A 402 -45.74 -20.42 1.82
C LEU A 402 -46.99 -19.98 1.04
N VAL A 403 -48.20 -20.40 1.46
CA VAL A 403 -49.47 -20.05 0.75
C VAL A 403 -49.65 -18.56 0.52
N ASN A 404 -49.17 -17.76 1.45
CA ASN A 404 -49.29 -16.28 1.34
C ASN A 404 -48.13 -15.62 0.57
N ALA A 405 -47.08 -16.36 0.22
CA ALA A 405 -45.90 -15.84 -0.43
C ALA A 405 -45.94 -15.95 -1.97
N VAL A 406 -46.74 -16.87 -2.48
CA VAL A 406 -46.81 -17.19 -3.91
C VAL A 406 -48.20 -16.81 -4.44
N SER A 407 -48.27 -15.73 -5.21
CA SER A 407 -49.52 -15.25 -5.79
C SER A 407 -49.79 -15.74 -7.19
N ASN A 408 -48.76 -16.14 -7.93
CA ASN A 408 -48.87 -16.63 -9.31
C ASN A 408 -47.95 -17.86 -9.54
N GLU A 409 -48.36 -18.74 -10.42
CA GLU A 409 -47.51 -19.79 -10.96
C GLU A 409 -46.32 -19.17 -11.68
N ASP A 410 -45.12 -19.72 -11.53
CA ASP A 410 -43.85 -19.28 -12.14
C ASP A 410 -43.22 -17.99 -11.59
N GLU A 411 -43.61 -17.47 -10.41
CA GLU A 411 -42.92 -16.37 -9.80
C GLU A 411 -41.68 -16.78 -9.00
N ALA A 412 -40.54 -16.13 -9.28
CA ALA A 412 -39.38 -16.22 -8.42
C ALA A 412 -39.61 -15.47 -7.13
N PHE A 413 -39.31 -16.08 -5.98
CA PHE A 413 -39.36 -15.38 -4.69
C PHE A 413 -38.15 -15.69 -3.82
N SER A 414 -37.85 -14.74 -2.92
CA SER A 414 -36.72 -14.84 -2.00
C SER A 414 -37.19 -14.80 -0.57
N PHE A 415 -36.49 -15.53 0.29
CA PHE A 415 -36.67 -15.44 1.74
C PHE A 415 -35.66 -14.49 2.36
N MET A 416 -36.09 -13.78 3.37
CA MET A 416 -35.28 -12.88 4.16
C MET A 416 -35.65 -13.01 5.64
N ALA A 417 -34.69 -13.28 6.50
CA ALA A 417 -34.83 -13.09 7.92
C ALA A 417 -34.52 -11.64 8.28
N LEU A 418 -35.30 -11.04 9.17
CA LEU A 418 -35.15 -9.69 9.68
C LEU A 418 -35.29 -9.69 11.19
N ALA A 419 -34.23 -9.28 11.89
CA ALA A 419 -34.29 -8.98 13.32
C ALA A 419 -34.52 -7.47 13.51
N SER A 420 -35.28 -7.09 14.53
CA SER A 420 -35.55 -5.67 14.83
C SER A 420 -35.58 -5.42 16.33
N ILE A 421 -34.88 -4.38 16.76
CA ILE A 421 -34.91 -3.83 18.12
C ILE A 421 -35.34 -2.37 18.09
N SER A 422 -35.65 -1.78 19.23
CA SER A 422 -36.13 -0.39 19.31
C SER A 422 -35.12 0.66 18.88
N LYS A 423 -33.83 0.37 19.07
CA LYS A 423 -32.70 1.19 18.64
C LYS A 423 -31.62 0.23 18.16
N ASP A 424 -31.24 0.32 16.94
CA ASP A 424 -30.16 -0.43 16.35
C ASP A 424 -29.16 0.54 15.72
N ASP A 425 -27.89 0.41 16.07
CA ASP A 425 -26.82 1.30 15.59
C ASP A 425 -26.31 0.85 14.20
N TYR A 426 -26.64 -0.41 13.77
CA TYR A 426 -26.26 -0.98 12.47
C TYR A 426 -27.41 -1.75 11.81
N PRO A 427 -28.53 -1.08 11.44
CA PRO A 427 -29.71 -1.74 10.90
C PRO A 427 -29.49 -2.45 9.56
N GLU A 428 -28.36 -2.22 8.88
CA GLU A 428 -28.02 -2.85 7.60
C GLU A 428 -27.66 -4.33 7.69
N ASP A 429 -27.24 -4.84 8.86
CA ASP A 429 -26.91 -6.27 9.05
C ASP A 429 -27.99 -7.05 9.81
N ASN A 430 -29.10 -6.40 10.11
CA ASN A 430 -30.30 -6.99 10.72
C ASN A 430 -31.06 -7.93 9.78
N ALA A 431 -30.75 -7.94 8.51
CA ALA A 431 -31.43 -8.71 7.50
C ALA A 431 -30.50 -9.60 6.72
N LEU A 432 -30.91 -10.84 6.50
CA LEU A 432 -30.18 -11.78 5.65
C LEU A 432 -31.13 -12.51 4.70
N GLY A 433 -30.83 -12.40 3.40
CA GLY A 433 -31.58 -13.08 2.34
C GLY A 433 -30.95 -14.43 1.96
N ILE A 434 -31.78 -15.37 1.58
CA ILE A 434 -31.35 -16.64 0.97
C ILE A 434 -31.93 -16.81 -0.43
N ALA A 435 -31.46 -17.88 -1.10
CA ALA A 435 -31.75 -18.15 -2.52
C ALA A 435 -33.22 -17.95 -2.91
N THR A 436 -33.38 -17.43 -4.13
CA THR A 436 -34.67 -17.33 -4.80
C THR A 436 -35.23 -18.73 -5.10
N MET A 437 -36.50 -18.97 -4.79
CA MET A 437 -37.24 -20.17 -5.17
C MET A 437 -38.27 -19.80 -6.23
N VAL A 438 -38.46 -20.71 -7.15
CA VAL A 438 -39.47 -20.59 -8.21
C VAL A 438 -40.52 -21.67 -7.96
N SER A 439 -41.78 -21.28 -7.99
CA SER A 439 -42.90 -22.22 -7.92
C SER A 439 -43.32 -22.57 -9.34
N ASP A 440 -43.54 -23.86 -9.60
CA ASP A 440 -44.14 -24.42 -10.82
C ASP A 440 -45.65 -24.53 -10.66
#